data_fda0a8377c7944c49332368bdb2a42b6
#
_entry.id   fda0a8377c7944c49332368bdb2a42b6
#
_cell.length_a   1.000
_cell.length_b   1.000
_cell.length_c   1.000
_cell.angle_alpha   90.00
_cell.angle_beta   90.00
_cell.angle_gamma   90.00
#
_symmetry.space_group_name_H-M   'P 1'
#
loop_
_entity.id
_entity.type
_entity.pdbx_description
1 polymer ?
#
loop_
_entity_poly.entity_id
_entity_poly.type
_entity_poly.pdbx_seq_one_letter_code
_entity_poly.pdbx_strand_id
1 'polypeptide(L)'
;MLYRMKQNAVGLSNICVLSTMVLVTISSTVSLYIGKEDVLRTRYPQEVYITNSVSDDAENQKLHDMVEKICRDNQVEITDEKSWHMAELVKIKNGEEYTSAMIKDYSSSDVVFFDVIRLADYNKLTGERLELGDKEAILFTNGENYGKDTIRIDEETWMVKKELDTAPFGKKSDSNTENVYYMIVSDEKEFMKDYLEKYQLEAEDKPVKWRESFNLRGSEDQKLKAVKELKAQAESEFEHTGVQGRYLEKETFFGLYGGVFFIGMYLGSLFLMATVLIIYYKQISEGFDDRERYQIMQKVGMSKREVKSSIRSQILMVFFLPLVMAIIHIAVAFPVITKLLSVFYLKNTKLFFGCTAGTVGIFAVFYVIVFVITAKEYYKIVE
;
A
#
# COMPACT_ATOMS: atom_id res chain seq x y z
N MET A 1 41.54 17.43 6.68
CA MET A 1 40.25 16.78 6.31
C MET A 1 39.08 17.23 7.17
N LEU A 2 39.09 17.02 8.49
CA LEU A 2 38.00 17.41 9.40
C LEU A 2 37.60 18.88 9.30
N TYR A 3 38.54 19.80 9.16
CA TYR A 3 38.25 21.23 9.02
C TYR A 3 37.47 21.55 7.73
N ARG A 4 37.83 20.93 6.60
CA ARG A 4 37.08 21.07 5.32
C ARG A 4 35.69 20.47 5.36
N MET A 5 35.53 19.31 6.00
CA MET A 5 34.20 18.71 6.19
C MET A 5 33.29 19.62 7.02
N LYS A 6 33.84 20.29 8.05
CA LYS A 6 33.07 21.23 8.86
C LYS A 6 32.69 22.50 8.07
N GLN A 7 33.59 23.04 7.25
CA GLN A 7 33.32 24.19 6.40
C GLN A 7 32.29 23.89 5.30
N ASN A 8 32.24 22.64 4.82
CA ASN A 8 31.39 22.18 3.72
C ASN A 8 30.14 21.39 4.17
N ALA A 9 29.91 21.28 5.49
CA ALA A 9 28.90 20.42 6.07
C ALA A 9 27.49 20.68 5.49
N VAL A 10 27.08 21.93 5.36
CA VAL A 10 25.76 22.32 4.85
C VAL A 10 25.56 21.87 3.40
N GLY A 11 26.55 22.12 2.52
CA GLY A 11 26.46 21.70 1.13
C GLY A 11 26.43 20.18 0.96
N LEU A 12 27.26 19.45 1.72
CA LEU A 12 27.27 17.99 1.71
C LEU A 12 25.96 17.41 2.23
N SER A 13 25.41 18.00 3.30
CA SER A 13 24.10 17.61 3.85
C SER A 13 22.98 17.81 2.84
N ASN A 14 22.95 18.96 2.16
CA ASN A 14 21.92 19.24 1.15
C ASN A 14 22.00 18.25 -0.02
N ILE A 15 23.20 17.94 -0.51
CA ILE A 15 23.40 16.94 -1.58
C ILE A 15 22.92 15.56 -1.09
N CYS A 16 23.23 15.17 0.15
CA CYS A 16 22.82 13.91 0.73
C CYS A 16 21.29 13.82 0.83
N VAL A 17 20.63 14.86 1.38
CA VAL A 17 19.16 14.91 1.52
C VAL A 17 18.48 14.84 0.15
N LEU A 18 18.90 15.68 -0.80
CA LEU A 18 18.33 15.69 -2.15
C LEU A 18 18.53 14.36 -2.87
N SER A 19 19.74 13.76 -2.77
CA SER A 19 20.02 12.44 -3.33
C SER A 19 19.11 11.35 -2.72
N THR A 20 18.90 11.39 -1.40
CA THR A 20 17.96 10.48 -0.73
C THR A 20 16.54 10.70 -1.23
N MET A 21 16.10 11.95 -1.39
CA MET A 21 14.77 12.28 -1.93
C MET A 21 14.60 11.75 -3.36
N VAL A 22 15.60 11.89 -4.24
CA VAL A 22 15.57 11.28 -5.58
C VAL A 22 15.36 9.79 -5.49
N LEU A 23 16.18 9.10 -4.69
CA LEU A 23 16.13 7.64 -4.56
C LEU A 23 14.77 7.17 -4.02
N VAL A 24 14.28 7.78 -2.95
CA VAL A 24 12.98 7.39 -2.34
C VAL A 24 11.82 7.68 -3.29
N THR A 25 11.75 8.88 -3.86
CA THR A 25 10.64 9.28 -4.72
C THR A 25 10.56 8.42 -5.98
N ILE A 26 11.67 8.26 -6.68
CA ILE A 26 11.69 7.49 -7.94
C ILE A 26 11.46 6.00 -7.65
N SER A 27 12.15 5.40 -6.67
CA SER A 27 11.99 3.97 -6.39
C SER A 27 10.58 3.62 -5.95
N SER A 28 9.94 4.45 -5.12
CA SER A 28 8.58 4.21 -4.64
C SER A 28 7.55 4.34 -5.76
N THR A 29 7.62 5.41 -6.57
CA THR A 29 6.65 5.64 -7.65
C THR A 29 6.81 4.67 -8.81
N VAL A 30 8.04 4.30 -9.16
CA VAL A 30 8.33 3.23 -10.14
C VAL A 30 7.78 1.90 -9.65
N SER A 31 7.97 1.57 -8.36
CA SER A 31 7.49 0.32 -7.78
C SER A 31 5.96 0.23 -7.80
N LEU A 32 5.26 1.31 -7.47
CA LEU A 32 3.79 1.38 -7.54
C LEU A 32 3.31 1.22 -9.00
N TYR A 33 3.96 1.88 -9.94
CA TYR A 33 3.58 1.81 -11.35
C TYR A 33 3.80 0.42 -11.95
N ILE A 34 4.94 -0.21 -11.68
CA ILE A 34 5.23 -1.57 -12.14
C ILE A 34 4.33 -2.58 -11.41
N GLY A 35 4.12 -2.36 -10.10
CA GLY A 35 3.31 -3.23 -9.25
C GLY A 35 1.79 -3.04 -9.33
N LYS A 36 1.28 -2.18 -10.20
CA LYS A 36 -0.16 -1.86 -10.28
C LYS A 36 -1.08 -3.07 -10.47
N GLU A 37 -0.63 -4.09 -11.19
CA GLU A 37 -1.37 -5.36 -11.32
C GLU A 37 -1.36 -6.15 -10.00
N ASP A 38 -0.23 -6.22 -9.31
CA ASP A 38 -0.12 -6.87 -8.00
C ASP A 38 -0.99 -6.17 -6.96
N VAL A 39 -1.05 -4.84 -7.02
CA VAL A 39 -1.91 -4.00 -6.19
C VAL A 39 -3.38 -4.33 -6.44
N LEU A 40 -3.80 -4.36 -7.69
CA LEU A 40 -5.18 -4.66 -8.08
C LEU A 40 -5.59 -6.07 -7.62
N ARG A 41 -4.69 -7.07 -7.78
CA ARG A 41 -4.92 -8.44 -7.29
C ARG A 41 -4.93 -8.56 -5.76
N THR A 42 -4.18 -7.71 -5.09
CA THR A 42 -4.17 -7.68 -3.62
C THR A 42 -5.46 -7.09 -3.07
N ARG A 43 -5.96 -6.01 -3.68
CA ARG A 43 -7.22 -5.37 -3.30
C ARG A 43 -8.44 -6.23 -3.66
N TYR A 44 -8.42 -6.83 -4.85
CA TYR A 44 -9.49 -7.70 -5.35
C TYR A 44 -8.94 -9.12 -5.57
N PRO A 45 -8.88 -9.97 -4.52
CA PRO A 45 -8.42 -11.35 -4.63
C PRO A 45 -9.22 -12.18 -5.65
N GLN A 46 -10.54 -11.96 -5.73
CA GLN A 46 -11.40 -12.47 -6.80
C GLN A 46 -11.64 -11.42 -7.89
N GLU A 47 -12.13 -11.84 -9.04
CA GLU A 47 -12.29 -10.94 -10.19
C GLU A 47 -13.54 -10.08 -10.10
N VAL A 48 -14.61 -10.63 -9.51
CA VAL A 48 -15.93 -9.97 -9.37
C VAL A 48 -16.41 -10.07 -7.93
N TYR A 49 -16.98 -8.99 -7.42
CA TYR A 49 -17.65 -8.88 -6.15
C TYR A 49 -19.01 -8.23 -6.36
N ILE A 50 -20.04 -8.85 -5.85
CA ILE A 50 -21.40 -8.34 -5.83
C ILE A 50 -21.79 -8.16 -4.37
N THR A 51 -22.40 -7.03 -4.05
CA THR A 51 -22.93 -6.76 -2.72
C THR A 51 -24.36 -6.29 -2.88
N ASN A 52 -25.30 -7.00 -2.28
CA ASN A 52 -26.71 -6.58 -2.18
C ASN A 52 -27.02 -6.22 -0.73
N SER A 53 -27.48 -5.00 -0.50
CA SER A 53 -27.83 -4.52 0.85
C SER A 53 -29.25 -4.90 1.25
N VAL A 54 -30.01 -5.60 0.40
CA VAL A 54 -31.30 -6.19 0.73
C VAL A 54 -31.10 -7.64 1.17
N SER A 55 -31.54 -7.96 2.39
CA SER A 55 -31.39 -9.30 2.96
C SER A 55 -32.60 -10.19 2.64
N ASP A 56 -32.99 -10.25 1.34
CA ASP A 56 -34.06 -11.16 0.88
C ASP A 56 -33.44 -12.29 0.03
N ASP A 57 -33.54 -13.51 0.54
CA ASP A 57 -33.02 -14.70 -0.12
C ASP A 57 -33.60 -14.91 -1.54
N ALA A 58 -34.88 -14.51 -1.76
CA ALA A 58 -35.52 -14.61 -3.06
C ALA A 58 -34.96 -13.58 -4.07
N GLU A 59 -34.63 -12.39 -3.62
CA GLU A 59 -33.98 -11.35 -4.43
C GLU A 59 -32.53 -11.72 -4.73
N ASN A 60 -31.78 -12.22 -3.73
CA ASN A 60 -30.43 -12.70 -3.91
C ASN A 60 -30.35 -13.85 -4.93
N GLN A 61 -31.34 -14.77 -4.92
CA GLN A 61 -31.40 -15.84 -5.91
C GLN A 61 -31.65 -15.31 -7.33
N LYS A 62 -32.53 -14.31 -7.50
CA LYS A 62 -32.75 -13.66 -8.82
C LYS A 62 -31.50 -12.98 -9.32
N LEU A 63 -30.76 -12.31 -8.43
CA LEU A 63 -29.49 -11.68 -8.78
C LEU A 63 -28.44 -12.71 -9.21
N HIS A 64 -28.34 -13.82 -8.47
CA HIS A 64 -27.46 -14.94 -8.84
C HIS A 64 -27.84 -15.55 -10.20
N ASP A 65 -29.13 -15.81 -10.47
CA ASP A 65 -29.62 -16.32 -11.74
C ASP A 65 -29.29 -15.37 -12.91
N MET A 66 -29.34 -14.04 -12.65
CA MET A 66 -28.90 -13.02 -13.63
C MET A 66 -27.40 -13.14 -13.88
N VAL A 67 -26.57 -13.30 -12.86
CA VAL A 67 -25.11 -13.49 -12.98
C VAL A 67 -24.79 -14.67 -13.89
N GLU A 68 -25.41 -15.84 -13.59
CA GLU A 68 -25.22 -17.04 -14.41
C GLU A 68 -25.63 -16.83 -15.87
N LYS A 69 -26.77 -16.16 -16.10
CA LYS A 69 -27.26 -15.87 -17.45
C LYS A 69 -26.30 -14.99 -18.22
N ILE A 70 -25.86 -13.87 -17.65
CA ILE A 70 -24.94 -12.92 -18.30
C ILE A 70 -23.61 -13.60 -18.60
N CYS A 71 -23.07 -14.39 -17.65
CA CYS A 71 -21.83 -15.14 -17.85
C CYS A 71 -21.96 -16.13 -19.02
N ARG A 72 -23.07 -16.87 -19.08
CA ARG A 72 -23.35 -17.81 -20.17
C ARG A 72 -23.50 -17.12 -21.52
N ASP A 73 -24.24 -16.01 -21.58
CA ASP A 73 -24.48 -15.24 -22.82
C ASP A 73 -23.19 -14.63 -23.37
N ASN A 74 -22.23 -14.28 -22.50
CA ASN A 74 -20.91 -13.77 -22.86
C ASN A 74 -19.84 -14.87 -22.98
N GLN A 75 -20.21 -16.15 -22.88
CA GLN A 75 -19.30 -17.31 -23.01
C GLN A 75 -18.14 -17.29 -22.00
N VAL A 76 -18.41 -16.87 -20.78
CA VAL A 76 -17.50 -16.95 -19.64
C VAL A 76 -18.02 -17.95 -18.62
N GLU A 77 -17.09 -18.70 -18.00
CA GLU A 77 -17.39 -19.69 -16.97
C GLU A 77 -17.08 -19.11 -15.58
N ILE A 78 -18.02 -19.25 -14.65
CA ILE A 78 -17.81 -18.87 -13.25
C ILE A 78 -16.95 -19.94 -12.56
N THR A 79 -15.96 -19.51 -11.81
CA THR A 79 -15.05 -20.36 -11.03
C THR A 79 -14.79 -19.78 -9.65
N ASP A 80 -14.49 -20.64 -8.66
CA ASP A 80 -14.20 -20.24 -7.26
C ASP A 80 -15.26 -19.29 -6.68
N GLU A 81 -16.52 -19.66 -6.89
CA GLU A 81 -17.67 -18.91 -6.41
C GLU A 81 -17.83 -19.05 -4.91
N LYS A 82 -18.13 -17.92 -4.26
CA LYS A 82 -18.42 -17.83 -2.82
C LYS A 82 -19.55 -16.86 -2.59
N SER A 83 -20.52 -17.27 -1.78
CA SER A 83 -21.61 -16.39 -1.34
C SER A 83 -21.86 -16.52 0.15
N TRP A 84 -22.11 -15.39 0.81
CA TRP A 84 -22.37 -15.36 2.25
C TRP A 84 -23.15 -14.11 2.65
N HIS A 85 -23.81 -14.19 3.80
CA HIS A 85 -24.42 -13.03 4.44
C HIS A 85 -23.48 -12.46 5.49
N MET A 86 -23.44 -11.13 5.58
CA MET A 86 -22.66 -10.44 6.59
C MET A 86 -23.35 -9.16 7.05
N ALA A 87 -23.19 -8.85 8.32
CA ALA A 87 -23.54 -7.54 8.86
C ALA A 87 -22.25 -6.75 9.09
N GLU A 88 -22.20 -5.53 8.60
CA GLU A 88 -21.07 -4.62 8.80
C GLU A 88 -21.35 -3.66 9.94
N LEU A 89 -20.50 -3.63 10.96
CA LEU A 89 -20.57 -2.72 12.08
C LEU A 89 -19.27 -1.97 12.25
N VAL A 90 -19.37 -0.70 12.61
CA VAL A 90 -18.21 0.11 12.97
C VAL A 90 -18.23 0.32 14.48
N LYS A 91 -17.19 -0.04 15.16
CA LYS A 91 -17.03 0.06 16.61
C LYS A 91 -15.76 0.82 16.96
N ILE A 92 -15.75 1.40 18.13
CA ILE A 92 -14.58 2.04 18.72
C ILE A 92 -14.04 1.15 19.84
N LYS A 93 -12.78 0.84 19.78
CA LYS A 93 -12.08 0.09 20.83
C LYS A 93 -11.82 1.02 22.01
N ASN A 94 -12.45 0.75 23.13
CA ASN A 94 -12.26 1.47 24.40
C ASN A 94 -11.78 0.49 25.47
N GLY A 95 -10.46 0.37 25.63
CA GLY A 95 -9.86 -0.64 26.49
C GLY A 95 -10.12 -2.06 25.99
N GLU A 96 -10.92 -2.83 26.70
CA GLU A 96 -11.31 -4.21 26.34
C GLU A 96 -12.70 -4.31 25.70
N GLU A 97 -13.40 -3.22 25.55
CA GLU A 97 -14.77 -3.15 25.02
C GLU A 97 -14.78 -2.47 23.66
N TYR A 98 -15.70 -2.91 22.81
CA TYR A 98 -15.98 -2.34 21.50
C TYR A 98 -17.34 -1.68 21.53
N THR A 99 -17.40 -0.35 21.46
CA THR A 99 -18.63 0.43 21.65
C THR A 99 -18.99 1.22 20.40
N SER A 100 -20.29 1.50 20.25
CA SER A 100 -20.78 2.45 19.25
C SER A 100 -20.60 3.86 19.76
N ALA A 101 -19.74 4.65 19.10
CA ALA A 101 -19.49 6.06 19.42
C ALA A 101 -19.31 6.87 18.15
N MET A 102 -19.38 8.20 18.26
CA MET A 102 -19.09 9.09 17.12
C MET A 102 -17.60 9.01 16.77
N ILE A 103 -17.27 8.63 15.55
CA ILE A 103 -15.88 8.47 15.04
C ILE A 103 -15.05 9.74 15.19
N LYS A 104 -15.67 10.91 15.27
CA LYS A 104 -14.99 12.21 15.38
C LYS A 104 -14.13 12.38 16.65
N ASP A 105 -14.43 11.62 17.68
CA ASP A 105 -13.79 11.77 19.00
C ASP A 105 -12.65 10.78 19.23
N TYR A 106 -12.31 9.94 18.22
CA TYR A 106 -11.36 8.84 18.37
C TYR A 106 -10.29 8.84 17.27
N SER A 107 -9.15 8.24 17.60
CA SER A 107 -8.10 7.99 16.62
C SER A 107 -8.53 6.93 15.60
N SER A 108 -8.06 7.03 14.37
CA SER A 108 -8.31 6.01 13.34
C SER A 108 -7.80 4.61 13.73
N SER A 109 -6.83 4.54 14.64
CA SER A 109 -6.32 3.27 15.18
C SER A 109 -7.30 2.56 16.12
N ASP A 110 -8.25 3.29 16.68
CA ASP A 110 -9.23 2.77 17.63
C ASP A 110 -10.51 2.29 16.93
N VAL A 111 -10.67 2.64 15.65
CA VAL A 111 -11.80 2.20 14.82
C VAL A 111 -11.58 0.74 14.42
N VAL A 112 -12.60 -0.07 14.68
CA VAL A 112 -12.64 -1.50 14.32
C VAL A 112 -13.90 -1.78 13.53
N PHE A 113 -13.74 -2.40 12.38
CA PHE A 113 -14.83 -2.90 11.56
C PHE A 113 -15.15 -4.34 11.97
N PHE A 114 -16.40 -4.61 12.29
CA PHE A 114 -16.89 -5.95 12.56
C PHE A 114 -17.72 -6.43 11.39
N ASP A 115 -17.28 -7.49 10.77
CA ASP A 115 -18.00 -8.24 9.75
C ASP A 115 -18.60 -9.48 10.41
N VAL A 116 -19.88 -9.41 10.77
CA VAL A 116 -20.60 -10.51 11.44
C VAL A 116 -21.18 -11.44 10.39
N ILE A 117 -20.77 -12.70 10.43
CA ILE A 117 -21.06 -13.72 9.41
C ILE A 117 -21.88 -14.86 10.03
N ARG A 118 -22.85 -15.35 9.27
CA ARG A 118 -23.68 -16.49 9.67
C ARG A 118 -22.88 -17.79 9.62
N LEU A 119 -22.97 -18.59 10.68
CA LEU A 119 -22.31 -19.89 10.79
C LEU A 119 -22.65 -20.84 9.65
N ALA A 120 -23.91 -20.84 9.19
CA ALA A 120 -24.33 -21.68 8.08
C ALA A 120 -23.55 -21.38 6.78
N ASP A 121 -23.29 -20.09 6.50
CA ASP A 121 -22.52 -19.67 5.34
C ASP A 121 -21.04 -20.02 5.52
N TYR A 122 -20.48 -19.84 6.71
CA TYR A 122 -19.11 -20.27 7.02
C TYR A 122 -18.94 -21.79 6.80
N ASN A 123 -19.84 -22.60 7.33
CA ASN A 123 -19.82 -24.05 7.15
C ASN A 123 -19.93 -24.45 5.67
N LYS A 124 -20.80 -23.75 4.90
CA LYS A 124 -20.93 -23.97 3.45
C LYS A 124 -19.63 -23.64 2.70
N LEU A 125 -18.97 -22.54 3.05
CA LEU A 125 -17.74 -22.07 2.39
C LEU A 125 -16.52 -22.94 2.72
N THR A 126 -16.45 -23.50 3.93
CA THR A 126 -15.30 -24.28 4.40
C THR A 126 -15.48 -25.79 4.27
N GLY A 127 -16.72 -26.26 4.14
CA GLY A 127 -17.09 -27.66 4.23
C GLY A 127 -17.04 -28.22 5.66
N GLU A 128 -16.82 -27.34 6.67
CA GLU A 128 -16.88 -27.69 8.09
C GLU A 128 -18.33 -27.88 8.56
N ARG A 129 -18.50 -28.50 9.73
CA ARG A 129 -19.81 -28.68 10.40
C ARG A 129 -19.68 -28.25 11.84
N LEU A 130 -19.38 -26.98 12.04
CA LEU A 130 -19.25 -26.39 13.37
C LEU A 130 -20.63 -26.02 13.91
N GLU A 131 -20.77 -26.07 15.23
CA GLU A 131 -21.94 -25.63 15.97
C GLU A 131 -21.54 -24.59 16.99
N LEU A 132 -22.34 -23.54 17.12
CA LEU A 132 -22.19 -22.48 18.10
C LEU A 132 -23.47 -22.39 18.94
N GLY A 133 -23.28 -22.25 20.25
CA GLY A 133 -24.35 -21.90 21.18
C GLY A 133 -24.68 -20.41 21.16
N ASP A 134 -25.62 -20.04 21.99
CA ASP A 134 -25.94 -18.63 22.22
C ASP A 134 -24.72 -17.90 22.78
N LYS A 135 -24.45 -16.69 22.24
CA LYS A 135 -23.28 -15.85 22.58
C LYS A 135 -21.91 -16.54 22.50
N GLU A 136 -21.82 -17.56 21.65
CA GLU A 136 -20.54 -18.12 21.20
C GLU A 136 -20.20 -17.58 19.80
N ALA A 137 -18.92 -17.30 19.59
CA ALA A 137 -18.41 -16.84 18.30
C ALA A 137 -17.10 -17.51 17.89
N ILE A 138 -16.88 -17.61 16.59
CA ILE A 138 -15.56 -17.86 16.03
C ILE A 138 -15.03 -16.53 15.50
N LEU A 139 -13.79 -16.22 15.79
CA LEU A 139 -13.19 -14.93 15.44
C LEU A 139 -12.04 -15.11 14.44
N PHE A 140 -11.97 -14.23 13.46
CA PHE A 140 -10.81 -14.03 12.61
C PHE A 140 -10.48 -12.53 12.57
N THR A 141 -9.24 -12.17 12.80
CA THR A 141 -8.77 -10.79 12.71
C THR A 141 -7.83 -10.64 11.51
N ASN A 142 -7.97 -9.56 10.77
CA ASN A 142 -7.08 -9.31 9.62
C ASN A 142 -5.66 -8.84 10.02
N GLY A 143 -5.45 -8.51 11.29
CA GLY A 143 -4.18 -8.10 11.89
C GLY A 143 -3.59 -9.16 12.83
N GLU A 144 -3.15 -8.71 13.98
CA GLU A 144 -2.69 -9.60 15.06
C GLU A 144 -3.85 -10.42 15.63
N ASN A 145 -3.53 -11.59 16.14
CA ASN A 145 -4.53 -12.44 16.80
C ASN A 145 -5.15 -11.70 17.99
N TYR A 146 -6.44 -11.91 18.20
CA TYR A 146 -7.17 -11.32 19.33
C TYR A 146 -6.65 -11.87 20.67
N GLY A 147 -6.44 -13.19 20.76
CA GLY A 147 -5.77 -13.88 21.85
C GLY A 147 -6.50 -13.90 23.18
N LYS A 148 -7.84 -13.70 23.19
CA LYS A 148 -8.68 -13.76 24.40
C LYS A 148 -9.86 -14.70 24.22
N ASP A 149 -10.34 -15.29 25.30
CA ASP A 149 -11.47 -16.23 25.31
C ASP A 149 -12.84 -15.52 25.28
N THR A 150 -12.90 -14.21 25.48
CA THR A 150 -14.13 -13.41 25.45
C THR A 150 -13.93 -12.10 24.73
N ILE A 151 -14.97 -11.62 24.04
CA ILE A 151 -15.01 -10.31 23.42
C ILE A 151 -16.26 -9.56 23.87
N ARG A 152 -16.10 -8.30 24.25
CA ARG A 152 -17.22 -7.46 24.73
C ARG A 152 -17.59 -6.42 23.70
N ILE A 153 -18.83 -6.49 23.21
CA ILE A 153 -19.39 -5.60 22.20
C ILE A 153 -20.67 -4.98 22.75
N ASP A 154 -20.70 -3.66 22.91
CA ASP A 154 -21.87 -2.89 23.39
C ASP A 154 -22.54 -3.48 24.66
N GLU A 155 -21.79 -3.70 25.71
CA GLU A 155 -22.25 -4.27 26.98
C GLU A 155 -22.52 -5.80 26.95
N GLU A 156 -22.48 -6.42 25.77
CA GLU A 156 -22.65 -7.86 25.65
C GLU A 156 -21.28 -8.57 25.58
N THR A 157 -21.19 -9.70 26.28
CA THR A 157 -19.99 -10.53 26.29
C THR A 157 -20.23 -11.79 25.49
N TRP A 158 -19.38 -12.01 24.49
CA TRP A 158 -19.37 -13.18 23.63
C TRP A 158 -18.18 -14.07 23.96
N MET A 159 -18.38 -15.38 24.00
CA MET A 159 -17.33 -16.38 24.18
C MET A 159 -16.65 -16.64 22.83
N VAL A 160 -15.34 -16.48 22.75
CA VAL A 160 -14.54 -16.81 21.56
C VAL A 160 -14.18 -18.30 21.64
N LYS A 161 -14.98 -19.14 20.98
CA LYS A 161 -14.81 -20.60 20.98
C LYS A 161 -13.58 -21.04 20.19
N LYS A 162 -13.24 -20.30 19.13
CA LYS A 162 -12.10 -20.56 18.26
C LYS A 162 -11.64 -19.26 17.63
N GLU A 163 -10.34 -19.05 17.57
CA GLU A 163 -9.72 -18.02 16.73
C GLU A 163 -9.12 -18.68 15.49
N LEU A 164 -9.34 -18.08 14.32
CA LEU A 164 -8.89 -18.59 13.04
C LEU A 164 -7.62 -17.89 12.59
N ASP A 165 -6.69 -18.66 12.01
CA ASP A 165 -5.50 -18.09 11.34
C ASP A 165 -5.78 -17.69 9.88
N THR A 166 -6.80 -18.30 9.25
CA THR A 166 -7.23 -18.02 7.88
C THR A 166 -8.74 -18.07 7.78
N ALA A 167 -9.34 -17.26 6.90
CA ALA A 167 -10.78 -17.27 6.64
C ALA A 167 -11.05 -17.18 5.13
N PRO A 168 -12.17 -17.78 4.64
CA PRO A 168 -12.49 -17.77 3.20
C PRO A 168 -12.85 -16.37 2.66
N PHE A 169 -13.25 -15.45 3.54
CA PHE A 169 -13.71 -14.10 3.23
C PHE A 169 -12.71 -12.99 3.61
N GLY A 170 -11.61 -13.33 4.27
CA GLY A 170 -10.59 -12.38 4.73
C GLY A 170 -9.17 -12.94 4.69
N LYS A 171 -8.19 -12.06 4.65
CA LYS A 171 -6.76 -12.43 4.73
C LYS A 171 -6.08 -11.58 5.77
N LYS A 172 -5.13 -12.16 6.51
CA LYS A 172 -4.24 -11.38 7.39
C LYS A 172 -3.47 -10.35 6.57
N SER A 173 -3.37 -9.15 7.11
CA SER A 173 -2.70 -8.02 6.50
C SER A 173 -1.63 -7.49 7.43
N ASP A 174 -0.40 -7.39 6.95
CA ASP A 174 0.71 -6.76 7.67
C ASP A 174 0.59 -5.22 7.69
N SER A 175 -0.33 -4.65 6.92
CA SER A 175 -0.64 -3.22 6.90
C SER A 175 -1.91 -2.99 7.69
N ASN A 176 -1.79 -2.60 8.95
CA ASN A 176 -2.91 -2.23 9.84
C ASN A 176 -3.53 -0.88 9.43
N THR A 177 -4.01 -0.75 8.21
CA THR A 177 -4.75 0.44 7.77
C THR A 177 -6.19 0.42 8.25
N GLU A 178 -6.77 -0.77 8.38
CA GLU A 178 -8.12 -0.98 8.90
C GLU A 178 -8.09 -2.24 9.76
N ASN A 179 -8.59 -2.14 10.98
CA ASN A 179 -8.76 -3.28 11.87
C ASN A 179 -10.12 -3.92 11.55
N VAL A 180 -10.11 -5.07 10.89
CA VAL A 180 -11.34 -5.81 10.55
C VAL A 180 -11.38 -7.11 11.35
N TYR A 181 -12.46 -7.29 12.09
CA TYR A 181 -12.77 -8.48 12.86
C TYR A 181 -13.95 -9.20 12.21
N TYR A 182 -13.70 -10.39 11.71
CA TYR A 182 -14.73 -11.27 11.19
C TYR A 182 -15.24 -12.15 12.33
N MET A 183 -16.48 -11.96 12.70
CA MET A 183 -17.12 -12.65 13.80
C MET A 183 -18.19 -13.60 13.26
N ILE A 184 -17.96 -14.90 13.36
CA ILE A 184 -18.92 -15.91 12.93
C ILE A 184 -19.80 -16.25 14.12
N VAL A 185 -21.10 -16.11 13.96
CA VAL A 185 -22.13 -16.34 14.98
C VAL A 185 -23.18 -17.33 14.48
N SER A 186 -23.95 -17.93 15.39
CA SER A 186 -25.01 -18.89 15.04
C SER A 186 -26.04 -18.28 14.08
N ASP A 187 -26.52 -17.07 14.37
CA ASP A 187 -27.45 -16.30 13.55
C ASP A 187 -27.13 -14.82 13.60
N GLU A 188 -26.78 -14.24 12.44
CA GLU A 188 -26.48 -12.82 12.30
C GLU A 188 -27.70 -11.93 12.44
N LYS A 189 -28.92 -12.47 12.17
CA LYS A 189 -30.16 -11.72 12.29
C LYS A 189 -30.53 -11.53 13.77
N GLU A 190 -30.31 -12.55 14.60
CA GLU A 190 -30.51 -12.45 16.05
C GLU A 190 -29.50 -11.46 16.65
N PHE A 191 -28.21 -11.57 16.29
CA PHE A 191 -27.20 -10.62 16.68
C PHE A 191 -27.59 -9.18 16.29
N MET A 192 -28.10 -8.99 15.07
CA MET A 192 -28.48 -7.69 14.56
C MET A 192 -29.79 -7.15 15.13
N LYS A 193 -30.69 -8.01 15.54
CA LYS A 193 -31.98 -7.59 16.14
C LYS A 193 -31.74 -6.74 17.38
N ASP A 194 -30.92 -7.22 18.30
CA ASP A 194 -30.56 -6.50 19.52
C ASP A 194 -29.87 -5.15 19.19
N TYR A 195 -29.05 -5.14 18.15
CA TYR A 195 -28.40 -3.93 17.65
C TYR A 195 -29.40 -2.91 17.08
N LEU A 196 -30.30 -3.33 16.21
CA LEU A 196 -31.31 -2.47 15.57
C LEU A 196 -32.31 -1.89 16.60
N GLU A 197 -32.75 -2.70 17.56
CA GLU A 197 -33.63 -2.24 18.63
C GLU A 197 -32.93 -1.20 19.53
N LYS A 198 -31.68 -1.42 19.88
CA LYS A 198 -30.91 -0.53 20.76
C LYS A 198 -30.67 0.85 20.12
N TYR A 199 -30.40 0.89 18.82
CA TYR A 199 -30.09 2.14 18.10
C TYR A 199 -31.27 2.73 17.35
N GLN A 200 -32.47 2.16 17.49
CA GLN A 200 -33.70 2.62 16.84
C GLN A 200 -33.54 2.79 15.32
N LEU A 201 -32.74 1.92 14.70
CA LEU A 201 -32.53 1.93 13.24
C LEU A 201 -33.76 1.32 12.54
N GLU A 202 -34.23 1.97 11.49
CA GLU A 202 -35.31 1.43 10.68
C GLU A 202 -34.85 0.24 9.86
N ALA A 203 -35.80 -0.59 9.42
CA ALA A 203 -35.49 -1.81 8.66
C ALA A 203 -34.82 -1.53 7.29
N GLU A 204 -34.91 -0.30 6.79
CA GLU A 204 -34.26 0.16 5.56
C GLU A 204 -32.74 0.38 5.74
N ASP A 205 -32.28 0.68 6.97
CA ASP A 205 -30.87 0.80 7.32
C ASP A 205 -30.23 -0.54 7.69
N LYS A 206 -30.77 -1.66 7.18
CA LYS A 206 -30.30 -3.00 7.52
C LYS A 206 -28.79 -3.14 7.18
N PRO A 207 -27.92 -3.28 8.17
CA PRO A 207 -26.50 -3.50 7.92
C PRO A 207 -26.19 -4.91 7.40
N VAL A 208 -27.20 -5.78 7.25
CA VAL A 208 -27.02 -7.14 6.71
C VAL A 208 -27.03 -7.08 5.19
N LYS A 209 -25.92 -7.50 4.61
CA LYS A 209 -25.67 -7.55 3.17
C LYS A 209 -25.46 -8.99 2.75
N TRP A 210 -25.92 -9.31 1.55
CA TRP A 210 -25.48 -10.52 0.87
C TRP A 210 -24.29 -10.18 -0.03
N ARG A 211 -23.29 -11.04 0.00
CA ARG A 211 -22.11 -10.92 -0.85
C ARG A 211 -21.92 -12.17 -1.68
N GLU A 212 -21.60 -11.96 -2.94
CA GLU A 212 -21.14 -12.99 -3.85
C GLU A 212 -19.82 -12.56 -4.48
N SER A 213 -18.91 -13.50 -4.63
CA SER A 213 -17.63 -13.23 -5.28
C SER A 213 -17.16 -14.45 -6.06
N PHE A 214 -16.58 -14.23 -7.24
CA PHE A 214 -16.14 -15.29 -8.12
C PHE A 214 -15.04 -14.86 -9.06
N ASN A 215 -14.39 -15.86 -9.67
CA ASN A 215 -13.46 -15.66 -10.78
C ASN A 215 -14.14 -16.08 -12.09
N LEU A 216 -13.62 -15.58 -13.21
CA LEU A 216 -14.12 -15.86 -14.54
C LEU A 216 -13.07 -16.58 -15.39
N ARG A 217 -13.49 -17.57 -16.16
CA ARG A 217 -12.66 -18.22 -17.19
C ARG A 217 -13.21 -17.84 -18.56
N GLY A 218 -12.34 -17.29 -19.42
CA GLY A 218 -12.68 -16.80 -20.76
C GLY A 218 -11.59 -15.84 -21.26
N SER A 219 -11.81 -15.25 -22.44
CA SER A 219 -10.90 -14.20 -22.92
C SER A 219 -11.11 -12.89 -22.12
N GLU A 220 -10.07 -12.04 -22.06
CA GLU A 220 -10.13 -10.76 -21.33
C GLU A 220 -11.29 -9.87 -21.84
N ASP A 221 -11.54 -9.84 -23.15
CA ASP A 221 -12.61 -9.04 -23.74
C ASP A 221 -14.00 -9.57 -23.36
N GLN A 222 -14.18 -10.91 -23.33
CA GLN A 222 -15.44 -11.54 -22.92
C GLN A 222 -15.71 -11.26 -21.43
N LYS A 223 -14.71 -11.41 -20.58
CA LYS A 223 -14.81 -11.11 -19.15
C LYS A 223 -15.15 -9.65 -18.89
N LEU A 224 -14.46 -8.71 -19.55
CA LEU A 224 -14.73 -7.28 -19.41
C LEU A 224 -16.15 -6.94 -19.85
N LYS A 225 -16.62 -7.52 -20.97
CA LYS A 225 -17.97 -7.32 -21.46
C LYS A 225 -19.01 -7.85 -20.47
N ALA A 226 -18.83 -9.09 -20.01
CA ALA A 226 -19.71 -9.72 -19.02
C ALA A 226 -19.83 -8.89 -17.72
N VAL A 227 -18.70 -8.42 -17.18
CA VAL A 227 -18.69 -7.67 -15.92
C VAL A 227 -19.31 -6.27 -16.09
N LYS A 228 -19.10 -5.61 -17.23
CA LYS A 228 -19.76 -4.31 -17.54
C LYS A 228 -21.27 -4.47 -17.70
N GLU A 229 -21.71 -5.51 -18.38
CA GLU A 229 -23.13 -5.84 -18.54
C GLU A 229 -23.78 -6.19 -17.21
N LEU A 230 -23.10 -7.02 -16.40
CA LEU A 230 -23.55 -7.37 -15.06
C LEU A 230 -23.72 -6.13 -14.17
N LYS A 231 -22.73 -5.24 -14.16
CA LYS A 231 -22.84 -3.99 -13.40
C LYS A 231 -24.05 -3.17 -13.85
N ALA A 232 -24.22 -2.96 -15.16
CA ALA A 232 -25.30 -2.15 -15.68
C ALA A 232 -26.69 -2.73 -15.37
N GLN A 233 -26.85 -4.04 -15.51
CA GLN A 233 -28.15 -4.70 -15.24
C GLN A 233 -28.42 -4.80 -13.75
N ALA A 234 -27.46 -5.25 -12.94
CA ALA A 234 -27.62 -5.40 -11.50
C ALA A 234 -27.97 -4.06 -10.82
N GLU A 235 -27.24 -2.99 -11.13
CA GLU A 235 -27.50 -1.67 -10.55
C GLU A 235 -28.81 -1.02 -11.07
N SER A 236 -29.35 -1.48 -12.21
CA SER A 236 -30.63 -0.99 -12.73
C SER A 236 -31.85 -1.74 -12.25
N GLU A 237 -31.72 -3.05 -11.99
CA GLU A 237 -32.82 -3.92 -11.58
C GLU A 237 -32.92 -4.07 -10.05
N PHE A 238 -31.81 -3.86 -9.32
CA PHE A 238 -31.71 -4.02 -7.87
C PHE A 238 -31.16 -2.74 -7.23
N GLU A 239 -32.03 -2.00 -6.54
CA GLU A 239 -31.77 -0.63 -6.08
C GLU A 239 -30.56 -0.50 -5.12
N HIS A 240 -30.25 -1.55 -4.38
CA HIS A 240 -29.19 -1.53 -3.34
C HIS A 240 -28.03 -2.48 -3.66
N THR A 241 -27.81 -2.74 -4.96
CA THR A 241 -26.78 -3.65 -5.42
C THR A 241 -25.59 -2.89 -6.00
N GLY A 242 -24.38 -3.29 -5.59
CA GLY A 242 -23.14 -2.79 -6.12
C GLY A 242 -22.30 -3.91 -6.72
N VAL A 243 -21.73 -3.67 -7.91
CA VAL A 243 -20.81 -4.59 -8.56
C VAL A 243 -19.43 -3.95 -8.64
N GLN A 244 -18.43 -4.61 -8.09
CA GLN A 244 -17.04 -4.19 -8.08
C GLN A 244 -16.12 -5.31 -8.56
N GLY A 245 -14.89 -4.99 -8.92
CA GLY A 245 -13.92 -6.01 -9.29
C GLY A 245 -12.79 -5.52 -10.16
N ARG A 246 -11.86 -6.43 -10.45
CA ARG A 246 -10.62 -6.09 -11.17
C ARG A 246 -10.88 -5.44 -12.52
N TYR A 247 -11.85 -5.92 -13.27
CA TYR A 247 -12.14 -5.44 -14.61
C TYR A 247 -12.73 -4.03 -14.64
N LEU A 248 -13.57 -3.70 -13.65
CA LEU A 248 -14.21 -2.39 -13.54
C LEU A 248 -13.24 -1.31 -13.03
N GLU A 249 -12.40 -1.71 -12.08
CA GLU A 249 -11.51 -0.77 -11.39
C GLU A 249 -10.15 -0.59 -12.09
N LYS A 250 -9.83 -1.45 -13.05
CA LYS A 250 -8.52 -1.47 -13.71
C LYS A 250 -8.12 -0.12 -14.30
N GLU A 251 -9.02 0.52 -15.03
CA GLU A 251 -8.74 1.80 -15.68
C GLU A 251 -8.51 2.92 -14.65
N THR A 252 -9.35 2.99 -13.60
CA THR A 252 -9.25 3.96 -12.52
C THR A 252 -7.92 3.79 -11.76
N PHE A 253 -7.59 2.56 -11.39
CA PHE A 253 -6.33 2.23 -10.72
C PHE A 253 -5.12 2.56 -11.57
N PHE A 254 -5.13 2.18 -12.84
CA PHE A 254 -4.01 2.45 -13.73
C PHE A 254 -3.82 3.94 -13.98
N GLY A 255 -4.91 4.70 -14.07
CA GLY A 255 -4.89 6.16 -14.14
C GLY A 255 -4.28 6.79 -12.89
N LEU A 256 -4.71 6.35 -11.71
CA LEU A 256 -4.19 6.84 -10.42
C LEU A 256 -2.69 6.57 -10.28
N TYR A 257 -2.26 5.30 -10.48
CA TYR A 257 -0.85 4.95 -10.34
C TYR A 257 0.02 5.55 -11.45
N GLY A 258 -0.53 5.75 -12.64
CA GLY A 258 0.11 6.51 -13.72
C GLY A 258 0.32 7.98 -13.33
N GLY A 259 -0.66 8.61 -12.71
CA GLY A 259 -0.56 9.97 -12.18
C GLY A 259 0.49 10.10 -11.08
N VAL A 260 0.50 9.18 -10.11
CA VAL A 260 1.51 9.14 -9.03
C VAL A 260 2.92 8.94 -9.62
N PHE A 261 3.07 8.05 -10.60
CA PHE A 261 4.34 7.85 -11.31
C PHE A 261 4.81 9.13 -12.00
N PHE A 262 3.92 9.80 -12.72
CA PHE A 262 4.26 11.06 -13.40
C PHE A 262 4.73 12.13 -12.42
N ILE A 263 4.00 12.35 -11.32
CA ILE A 263 4.37 13.30 -10.27
C ILE A 263 5.72 12.92 -9.65
N GLY A 264 5.93 11.63 -9.36
CA GLY A 264 7.18 11.15 -8.78
C GLY A 264 8.38 11.34 -9.70
N MET A 265 8.23 11.06 -11.00
CA MET A 265 9.29 11.32 -12.00
C MET A 265 9.57 12.81 -12.15
N TYR A 266 8.54 13.66 -12.13
CA TYR A 266 8.71 15.11 -12.17
C TYR A 266 9.44 15.64 -10.94
N LEU A 267 9.01 15.29 -9.72
CA LEU A 267 9.68 15.69 -8.49
C LEU A 267 11.12 15.13 -8.40
N GLY A 268 11.30 13.86 -8.76
CA GLY A 268 12.62 13.22 -8.80
C GLY A 268 13.57 13.95 -9.73
N SER A 269 13.11 14.38 -10.91
CA SER A 269 13.93 15.17 -11.84
C SER A 269 14.26 16.57 -11.31
N LEU A 270 13.36 17.22 -10.59
CA LEU A 270 13.64 18.50 -9.92
C LEU A 270 14.70 18.35 -8.84
N PHE A 271 14.60 17.34 -7.98
CA PHE A 271 15.61 17.06 -6.97
C PHE A 271 16.96 16.69 -7.58
N LEU A 272 16.95 15.95 -8.70
CA LEU A 272 18.13 15.61 -9.46
C LEU A 272 18.82 16.86 -10.01
N MET A 273 18.07 17.77 -10.65
CA MET A 273 18.62 19.04 -11.16
C MET A 273 19.18 19.90 -10.03
N ALA A 274 18.46 20.01 -8.90
CA ALA A 274 18.95 20.73 -7.74
C ALA A 274 20.27 20.14 -7.20
N THR A 275 20.35 18.81 -7.14
CA THR A 275 21.58 18.09 -6.74
C THR A 275 22.75 18.43 -7.66
N VAL A 276 22.55 18.37 -8.98
CA VAL A 276 23.57 18.69 -9.97
C VAL A 276 24.05 20.14 -9.84
N LEU A 277 23.12 21.09 -9.70
CA LEU A 277 23.45 22.51 -9.55
C LEU A 277 24.28 22.76 -8.27
N ILE A 278 23.88 22.19 -7.15
CA ILE A 278 24.61 22.34 -5.89
C ILE A 278 26.02 21.73 -6.01
N ILE A 279 26.13 20.55 -6.59
CA ILE A 279 27.43 19.90 -6.83
C ILE A 279 28.31 20.79 -7.72
N TYR A 280 27.76 21.28 -8.83
CA TYR A 280 28.52 22.09 -9.80
C TYR A 280 29.03 23.39 -9.18
N TYR A 281 28.15 24.19 -8.58
CA TYR A 281 28.56 25.45 -7.96
C TYR A 281 29.52 25.26 -6.80
N LYS A 282 29.33 24.21 -6.02
CA LYS A 282 30.22 23.88 -4.92
C LYS A 282 31.63 23.54 -5.41
N GLN A 283 31.73 22.72 -6.45
CA GLN A 283 33.05 22.38 -7.02
C GLN A 283 33.78 23.59 -7.61
N ILE A 284 33.05 24.50 -8.28
CA ILE A 284 33.63 25.74 -8.78
C ILE A 284 34.16 26.59 -7.62
N SER A 285 33.33 26.81 -6.58
CA SER A 285 33.75 27.60 -5.41
C SER A 285 34.98 27.00 -4.70
N GLU A 286 34.95 25.68 -4.48
CA GLU A 286 36.09 24.97 -3.88
C GLU A 286 37.36 25.04 -4.78
N GLY A 287 37.20 25.03 -6.10
CA GLY A 287 38.27 25.16 -7.05
C GLY A 287 39.03 26.51 -6.92
N PHE A 288 38.30 27.60 -6.76
CA PHE A 288 38.89 28.93 -6.53
C PHE A 288 39.60 29.00 -5.19
N ASP A 289 38.99 28.53 -4.10
CA ASP A 289 39.59 28.50 -2.77
C ASP A 289 40.86 27.65 -2.70
N ASP A 290 40.90 26.57 -3.46
CA ASP A 290 42.01 25.64 -3.48
C ASP A 290 43.16 26.10 -4.38
N ARG A 291 42.91 26.93 -5.38
CA ARG A 291 43.92 27.44 -6.30
C ARG A 291 45.07 28.10 -5.55
N GLU A 292 44.80 29.02 -4.62
CA GLU A 292 45.83 29.70 -3.83
C GLU A 292 46.61 28.72 -2.95
N ARG A 293 45.93 27.78 -2.33
CA ARG A 293 46.57 26.76 -1.46
C ARG A 293 47.51 25.87 -2.23
N TYR A 294 47.16 25.46 -3.44
CA TYR A 294 48.02 24.61 -4.25
C TYR A 294 49.23 25.36 -4.84
N GLN A 295 49.07 26.65 -5.15
CA GLN A 295 50.21 27.51 -5.53
C GLN A 295 51.21 27.61 -4.37
N ILE A 296 50.74 27.75 -3.13
CA ILE A 296 51.58 27.75 -1.93
C ILE A 296 52.30 26.40 -1.77
N MET A 297 51.58 25.27 -1.90
CA MET A 297 52.20 23.94 -1.80
C MET A 297 53.28 23.68 -2.84
N GLN A 298 53.11 24.15 -4.08
CA GLN A 298 54.14 24.08 -5.10
C GLN A 298 55.39 24.93 -4.77
N LYS A 299 55.19 26.11 -4.19
CA LYS A 299 56.27 26.96 -3.73
C LYS A 299 57.07 26.34 -2.58
N VAL A 300 56.46 25.49 -1.78
CA VAL A 300 57.09 24.75 -0.66
C VAL A 300 57.77 23.46 -1.13
N GLY A 301 57.72 23.13 -2.43
CA GLY A 301 58.48 22.01 -3.04
C GLY A 301 57.65 20.77 -3.39
N MET A 302 56.34 20.79 -3.29
CA MET A 302 55.50 19.68 -3.78
C MET A 302 55.52 19.63 -5.32
N SER A 303 55.73 18.43 -5.86
CA SER A 303 55.64 18.21 -7.31
C SER A 303 54.20 18.34 -7.81
N LYS A 304 54.02 18.77 -9.07
CA LYS A 304 52.67 18.83 -9.73
C LYS A 304 51.91 17.51 -9.64
N ARG A 305 52.59 16.36 -9.65
CA ARG A 305 52.01 15.03 -9.58
C ARG A 305 51.43 14.73 -8.19
N GLU A 306 52.14 15.11 -7.13
CA GLU A 306 51.70 14.95 -5.75
C GLU A 306 50.50 15.84 -5.43
N VAL A 307 50.55 17.10 -5.89
CA VAL A 307 49.42 18.05 -5.82
C VAL A 307 48.20 17.46 -6.49
N LYS A 308 48.34 16.99 -7.73
CA LYS A 308 47.22 16.41 -8.50
C LYS A 308 46.63 15.13 -7.84
N SER A 309 47.47 14.30 -7.26
CA SER A 309 47.05 13.09 -6.51
C SER A 309 46.28 13.43 -5.23
N SER A 310 46.76 14.42 -4.49
CA SER A 310 46.12 14.92 -3.28
C SER A 310 44.71 15.50 -3.57
N ILE A 311 44.62 16.34 -4.61
CA ILE A 311 43.38 16.91 -5.11
C ILE A 311 42.36 15.80 -5.43
N ARG A 312 42.80 14.84 -6.28
CA ARG A 312 41.94 13.75 -6.73
C ARG A 312 41.34 12.95 -5.57
N SER A 313 42.19 12.60 -4.60
CA SER A 313 41.73 11.84 -3.41
C SER A 313 40.71 12.62 -2.59
N GLN A 314 40.92 13.92 -2.41
CA GLN A 314 40.02 14.78 -1.62
C GLN A 314 38.67 14.99 -2.31
N ILE A 315 38.67 15.27 -3.61
CA ILE A 315 37.46 15.47 -4.40
C ILE A 315 36.61 14.18 -4.40
N LEU A 316 37.23 13.03 -4.65
CA LEU A 316 36.54 11.75 -4.64
C LEU A 316 35.83 11.51 -3.31
N MET A 317 36.52 11.74 -2.18
CA MET A 317 35.92 11.49 -0.87
C MET A 317 34.76 12.43 -0.59
N VAL A 318 34.94 13.75 -0.82
CA VAL A 318 33.88 14.75 -0.58
C VAL A 318 32.68 14.52 -1.50
N PHE A 319 32.96 14.07 -2.74
CA PHE A 319 31.89 13.86 -3.72
C PHE A 319 31.07 12.59 -3.47
N PHE A 320 31.72 11.45 -3.21
CA PHE A 320 31.01 10.17 -3.06
C PHE A 320 30.42 9.94 -1.67
N LEU A 321 30.86 10.67 -0.65
CA LEU A 321 30.32 10.54 0.70
C LEU A 321 28.80 10.79 0.76
N PRO A 322 28.23 11.85 0.15
CA PRO A 322 26.77 12.05 0.13
C PRO A 322 26.01 10.92 -0.58
N LEU A 323 26.56 10.36 -1.65
CA LEU A 323 25.95 9.23 -2.35
C LEU A 323 25.89 7.97 -1.47
N VAL A 324 27.01 7.64 -0.81
CA VAL A 324 27.06 6.50 0.11
C VAL A 324 26.07 6.69 1.26
N MET A 325 26.01 7.90 1.83
CA MET A 325 25.05 8.22 2.88
C MET A 325 23.60 8.13 2.41
N ALA A 326 23.30 8.59 1.18
CA ALA A 326 21.96 8.48 0.62
C ALA A 326 21.54 7.00 0.42
N ILE A 327 22.47 6.13 0.00
CA ILE A 327 22.24 4.69 -0.10
C ILE A 327 21.97 4.07 1.29
N ILE A 328 22.72 4.48 2.31
CA ILE A 328 22.50 4.03 3.69
C ILE A 328 21.14 4.50 4.19
N HIS A 329 20.77 5.76 3.93
CA HIS A 329 19.48 6.30 4.36
C HIS A 329 18.31 5.52 3.74
N ILE A 330 18.34 5.23 2.44
CA ILE A 330 17.26 4.45 1.82
C ILE A 330 17.25 3.00 2.35
N ALA A 331 18.39 2.39 2.62
CA ALA A 331 18.46 1.06 3.20
C ALA A 331 17.85 1.01 4.60
N VAL A 332 18.13 2.00 5.45
CA VAL A 332 17.54 2.12 6.79
C VAL A 332 16.05 2.44 6.73
N ALA A 333 15.63 3.30 5.78
CA ALA A 333 14.24 3.67 5.59
C ALA A 333 13.41 2.58 4.89
N PHE A 334 14.05 1.58 4.27
CA PHE A 334 13.39 0.54 3.47
C PHE A 334 12.20 -0.15 4.17
N PRO A 335 12.30 -0.59 5.44
CA PRO A 335 11.17 -1.20 6.14
C PRO A 335 9.98 -0.23 6.33
N VAL A 336 10.27 1.04 6.60
CA VAL A 336 9.24 2.08 6.77
C VAL A 336 8.53 2.36 5.45
N ILE A 337 9.31 2.51 4.35
CA ILE A 337 8.75 2.74 3.01
C ILE A 337 7.91 1.53 2.58
N THR A 338 8.37 0.31 2.85
CA THR A 338 7.60 -0.91 2.55
C THR A 338 6.23 -0.90 3.26
N LYS A 339 6.18 -0.50 4.53
CA LYS A 339 4.93 -0.34 5.28
C LYS A 339 4.04 0.74 4.66
N LEU A 340 4.59 1.88 4.25
CA LEU A 340 3.85 2.93 3.57
C LEU A 340 3.28 2.45 2.22
N LEU A 341 4.06 1.71 1.43
CA LEU A 341 3.61 1.17 0.15
C LEU A 341 2.52 0.10 0.33
N SER A 342 2.52 -0.63 1.45
CA SER A 342 1.47 -1.60 1.76
C SER A 342 0.10 -0.94 2.03
N VAL A 343 0.07 0.33 2.47
CA VAL A 343 -1.16 1.15 2.54
C VAL A 343 -1.79 1.32 1.16
N PHE A 344 -0.96 1.37 0.12
CA PHE A 344 -1.37 1.37 -1.28
C PHE A 344 -1.52 -0.04 -1.88
N TYR A 345 -1.69 -1.06 -1.04
CA TYR A 345 -1.82 -2.47 -1.41
C TYR A 345 -0.61 -3.09 -2.13
N LEU A 346 0.53 -2.41 -2.21
CA LEU A 346 1.76 -2.98 -2.74
C LEU A 346 2.47 -3.81 -1.66
N LYS A 347 2.22 -5.12 -1.65
CA LYS A 347 2.81 -6.08 -0.69
C LYS A 347 4.03 -6.81 -1.23
N ASN A 348 4.35 -6.65 -2.51
CA ASN A 348 5.47 -7.32 -3.17
C ASN A 348 6.80 -6.65 -2.81
N THR A 349 7.36 -7.01 -1.65
CA THR A 349 8.64 -6.48 -1.16
C THR A 349 9.81 -6.79 -2.10
N LYS A 350 9.78 -7.93 -2.82
CA LYS A 350 10.81 -8.29 -3.80
C LYS A 350 10.82 -7.34 -4.99
N LEU A 351 9.62 -6.98 -5.48
CA LEU A 351 9.48 -5.97 -6.54
C LEU A 351 10.04 -4.64 -6.08
N PHE A 352 9.65 -4.17 -4.89
CA PHE A 352 10.14 -2.89 -4.35
C PHE A 352 11.65 -2.90 -4.18
N PHE A 353 12.24 -3.99 -3.68
CA PHE A 353 13.69 -4.14 -3.58
C PHE A 353 14.36 -4.06 -4.96
N GLY A 354 13.85 -4.77 -5.96
CA GLY A 354 14.37 -4.73 -7.33
C GLY A 354 14.32 -3.33 -7.95
N CYS A 355 13.20 -2.63 -7.80
CA CYS A 355 13.04 -1.26 -8.28
C CYS A 355 13.99 -0.29 -7.55
N THR A 356 14.15 -0.46 -6.23
CA THR A 356 15.06 0.37 -5.43
C THR A 356 16.50 0.13 -5.84
N ALA A 357 16.94 -1.11 -5.98
CA ALA A 357 18.30 -1.45 -6.43
C ALA A 357 18.59 -0.93 -7.84
N GLY A 358 17.62 -1.07 -8.76
CA GLY A 358 17.73 -0.50 -10.11
C GLY A 358 17.84 1.02 -10.11
N THR A 359 17.01 1.71 -9.31
CA THR A 359 17.06 3.17 -9.16
C THR A 359 18.39 3.62 -8.57
N VAL A 360 18.89 2.95 -7.54
CA VAL A 360 20.23 3.24 -6.96
C VAL A 360 21.32 3.06 -8.00
N GLY A 361 21.28 1.98 -8.79
CA GLY A 361 22.27 1.73 -9.86
C GLY A 361 22.26 2.82 -10.93
N ILE A 362 21.09 3.19 -11.46
CA ILE A 362 20.93 4.25 -12.46
C ILE A 362 21.40 5.60 -11.89
N PHE A 363 20.98 5.92 -10.67
CA PHE A 363 21.39 7.16 -10.00
C PHE A 363 22.90 7.22 -9.77
N ALA A 364 23.54 6.12 -9.35
CA ALA A 364 24.99 6.05 -9.17
C ALA A 364 25.74 6.29 -10.49
N VAL A 365 25.30 5.69 -11.60
CA VAL A 365 25.87 5.94 -12.91
C VAL A 365 25.76 7.42 -13.31
N PHE A 366 24.55 7.98 -13.15
CA PHE A 366 24.32 9.40 -13.42
C PHE A 366 25.21 10.30 -12.55
N TYR A 367 25.33 9.97 -11.27
CA TYR A 367 26.17 10.70 -10.32
C TYR A 367 27.64 10.68 -10.71
N VAL A 368 28.16 9.54 -11.20
CA VAL A 368 29.50 9.42 -11.73
C VAL A 368 29.70 10.30 -12.97
N ILE A 369 28.74 10.37 -13.88
CA ILE A 369 28.78 11.23 -15.07
C ILE A 369 28.90 12.71 -14.66
N VAL A 370 28.07 13.15 -13.72
CA VAL A 370 28.11 14.50 -13.17
C VAL A 370 29.46 14.78 -12.53
N PHE A 371 30.02 13.82 -11.78
CA PHE A 371 31.35 13.92 -11.20
C PHE A 371 32.42 14.14 -12.26
N VAL A 372 32.47 13.35 -13.32
CA VAL A 372 33.47 13.45 -14.36
C VAL A 372 33.43 14.81 -15.06
N ILE A 373 32.23 15.33 -15.33
CA ILE A 373 32.05 16.64 -15.97
C ILE A 373 32.52 17.75 -15.04
N THR A 374 32.07 17.74 -13.77
CA THR A 374 32.39 18.81 -12.83
C THR A 374 33.85 18.77 -12.37
N ALA A 375 34.44 17.58 -12.21
CA ALA A 375 35.89 17.45 -11.92
C ALA A 375 36.77 18.03 -13.01
N LYS A 376 36.37 17.92 -14.29
CA LYS A 376 37.13 18.53 -15.41
C LYS A 376 37.17 20.05 -15.28
N GLU A 377 36.06 20.70 -14.93
CA GLU A 377 36.04 22.17 -14.74
C GLU A 377 36.83 22.60 -13.49
N TYR A 378 36.77 21.84 -12.42
CA TYR A 378 37.57 22.06 -11.21
C TYR A 378 39.09 22.04 -11.54
N TYR A 379 39.59 21.04 -12.29
CA TYR A 379 40.97 20.95 -12.65
C TYR A 379 41.45 22.16 -13.50
N LYS A 380 40.62 22.69 -14.40
CA LYS A 380 40.92 23.90 -15.17
C LYS A 380 41.09 25.15 -14.31
N ILE A 381 40.36 25.23 -13.18
CA ILE A 381 40.44 26.39 -12.29
C ILE A 381 41.71 26.32 -11.43
N VAL A 382 42.11 25.12 -11.02
CA VAL A 382 43.24 24.90 -10.10
C VAL A 382 44.58 24.87 -10.81
N GLU A 383 44.65 24.44 -12.09
CA GLU A 383 45.87 24.51 -12.93
C GLU A 383 46.16 25.96 -13.35
#